data_e744751d204ace3a62911ac571999648
#
_entry.id   e744751d204ace3a62911ac571999648
#
_cell.length_a   1.000
_cell.length_b   1.000
_cell.length_c   1.000
_cell.angle_alpha   90.00
_cell.angle_beta   90.00
_cell.angle_gamma   90.00
#
_symmetry.space_group_name_H-M   'P 1'
#
loop_
_entity.id
_entity.type
_entity.pdbx_description
1 polymer ?
#
loop_
_entity_poly.entity_id
_entity_poly.type
_entity_poly.pdbx_seq_one_letter_code
_entity_poly.pdbx_strand_id
1 'polypeptide(L)'
;IVVSRDLATAHFATGIATRMQQVLDDWNFISPQLEDLYATLNGGKARHAFPFDPRVCMAPLPRAYQWADGSAYLNHVALVRKARGAELPESFHSDPLVYQGGSDDFLGACDEAEFADEAWGIDFEAEVAVVTGDVPMGATPATALEGVRLLMLVNDWTLRNLVPAEMAKGFGFLQSKPATAFSPVAVTPDDLGEAWLGGRVHLPLQSIWNERKVGLCDAGPEMSFHFGQLIAHLAKTRNVRAGSIVGSGTVSNADATRGYSCIAEKRALEMIEHGEPKTGYMKFGDTI
;
A
#
# COMPACT_ATOMS: atom_id res chain seq x y z
N ILE A 1 -19.08 -4.24 -5.01
CA ILE A 1 -19.94 -3.77 -3.90
C ILE A 1 -19.58 -2.35 -3.52
N VAL A 2 -20.56 -1.60 -2.97
CA VAL A 2 -20.36 -0.37 -2.21
C VAL A 2 -20.52 -0.72 -0.73
N VAL A 3 -19.66 -0.17 0.12
CA VAL A 3 -19.63 -0.47 1.57
C VAL A 3 -19.96 0.80 2.33
N SER A 4 -20.77 0.69 3.41
CA SER A 4 -21.10 1.82 4.27
C SER A 4 -19.86 2.38 5.00
N ARG A 5 -19.90 3.66 5.38
CA ARG A 5 -18.78 4.34 6.05
C ARG A 5 -18.35 3.66 7.37
N ASP A 6 -19.29 3.10 8.09
CA ASP A 6 -19.05 2.36 9.33
C ASP A 6 -18.59 0.91 9.14
N LEU A 7 -18.43 0.48 7.89
CA LEU A 7 -18.08 -0.88 7.49
C LEU A 7 -19.06 -1.96 7.99
N ALA A 8 -20.29 -1.57 8.33
CA ALA A 8 -21.28 -2.51 8.84
C ALA A 8 -22.10 -3.18 7.74
N THR A 9 -22.35 -2.47 6.64
CA THR A 9 -23.23 -2.96 5.56
C THR A 9 -22.61 -2.75 4.19
N ALA A 10 -23.08 -3.55 3.24
CA ALA A 10 -22.68 -3.46 1.84
C ALA A 10 -23.89 -3.59 0.91
N HIS A 11 -23.74 -3.16 -0.31
CA HIS A 11 -24.73 -3.30 -1.38
C HIS A 11 -24.04 -3.67 -2.69
N PHE A 12 -24.64 -4.59 -3.45
CA PHE A 12 -24.13 -4.91 -4.79
C PHE A 12 -24.32 -3.74 -5.75
N ALA A 13 -23.28 -3.40 -6.47
CA ALA A 13 -23.27 -2.35 -7.49
C ALA A 13 -23.31 -2.93 -8.92
N THR A 14 -23.74 -4.18 -9.08
CA THR A 14 -23.72 -4.90 -10.38
C THR A 14 -24.59 -4.27 -11.47
N GLY A 15 -25.58 -3.46 -11.09
CA GLY A 15 -26.37 -2.65 -12.00
C GLY A 15 -25.64 -1.39 -12.53
N ILE A 16 -24.52 -1.02 -11.87
CA ILE A 16 -23.71 0.16 -12.22
C ILE A 16 -22.40 -0.30 -12.88
N ALA A 17 -21.63 -1.15 -12.18
CA ALA A 17 -20.39 -1.72 -12.70
C ALA A 17 -20.17 -3.12 -12.10
N THR A 18 -19.52 -4.00 -12.87
CA THR A 18 -19.24 -5.38 -12.45
C THR A 18 -17.78 -5.60 -12.05
N ARG A 19 -16.89 -4.66 -12.39
CA ARG A 19 -15.45 -4.73 -12.13
C ARG A 19 -14.92 -3.36 -11.75
N MET A 20 -13.97 -3.28 -10.83
CA MET A 20 -13.32 -2.03 -10.45
C MET A 20 -12.58 -1.37 -11.62
N GLN A 21 -11.93 -2.17 -12.49
CA GLN A 21 -11.27 -1.62 -13.68
C GLN A 21 -12.24 -0.86 -14.59
N GLN A 22 -13.48 -1.34 -14.75
CA GLN A 22 -14.52 -0.64 -15.51
C GLN A 22 -14.85 0.73 -14.88
N VAL A 23 -14.87 0.81 -13.55
CA VAL A 23 -15.09 2.08 -12.83
C VAL A 23 -13.95 3.06 -13.12
N LEU A 24 -12.71 2.58 -13.10
CA LEU A 24 -11.51 3.41 -13.32
C LEU A 24 -11.37 3.86 -14.76
N ASP A 25 -11.77 3.02 -15.74
CA ASP A 25 -11.73 3.34 -17.17
C ASP A 25 -12.78 4.40 -17.54
N ASP A 26 -13.91 4.44 -16.86
CA ASP A 26 -15.01 5.38 -17.12
C ASP A 26 -15.44 6.14 -15.85
N TRP A 27 -14.44 6.63 -15.12
CA TRP A 27 -14.58 7.23 -13.81
C TRP A 27 -15.65 8.32 -13.73
N ASN A 28 -15.58 9.28 -14.63
CA ASN A 28 -16.48 10.45 -14.59
C ASN A 28 -17.95 10.11 -14.82
N PHE A 29 -18.24 8.99 -15.47
CA PHE A 29 -19.60 8.52 -15.69
C PHE A 29 -20.08 7.57 -14.59
N ILE A 30 -19.20 6.73 -14.07
CA ILE A 30 -19.58 5.66 -13.14
C ILE A 30 -19.49 6.11 -11.67
N SER A 31 -18.48 6.90 -11.31
CA SER A 31 -18.29 7.29 -9.89
C SER A 31 -19.49 8.03 -9.29
N PRO A 32 -20.18 8.96 -9.98
CA PRO A 32 -21.36 9.63 -9.41
C PRO A 32 -22.49 8.65 -9.06
N GLN A 33 -22.66 7.59 -9.86
CA GLN A 33 -23.68 6.57 -9.59
C GLN A 33 -23.34 5.73 -8.36
N LEU A 34 -22.05 5.46 -8.14
CA LEU A 34 -21.58 4.77 -6.93
C LEU A 34 -21.69 5.68 -5.69
N GLU A 35 -21.44 6.98 -5.83
CA GLU A 35 -21.64 7.97 -4.77
C GLU A 35 -23.11 8.07 -4.34
N ASP A 36 -24.04 8.08 -5.30
CA ASP A 36 -25.48 8.05 -5.02
C ASP A 36 -25.90 6.78 -4.27
N LEU A 37 -25.33 5.62 -4.66
CA LEU A 37 -25.55 4.37 -3.98
C LEU A 37 -24.95 4.39 -2.56
N TYR A 38 -23.74 4.94 -2.40
CA TYR A 38 -23.07 5.12 -1.10
C TYR A 38 -23.88 6.01 -0.17
N ALA A 39 -24.37 7.16 -0.66
CA ALA A 39 -25.23 8.06 0.09
C ALA A 39 -26.55 7.38 0.51
N THR A 40 -27.15 6.60 -0.39
CA THR A 40 -28.39 5.84 -0.14
C THR A 40 -28.16 4.75 0.91
N LEU A 41 -27.02 4.06 0.85
CA LEU A 41 -26.63 3.02 1.82
C LEU A 41 -26.42 3.61 3.21
N ASN A 42 -25.61 4.68 3.32
CA ASN A 42 -25.35 5.37 4.58
C ASN A 42 -26.59 6.03 5.19
N GLY A 43 -27.55 6.42 4.35
CA GLY A 43 -28.84 6.93 4.78
C GLY A 43 -29.83 5.85 5.24
N GLY A 44 -29.44 4.56 5.24
CA GLY A 44 -30.31 3.43 5.61
C GLY A 44 -31.47 3.20 4.64
N LYS A 45 -31.39 3.72 3.42
CA LYS A 45 -32.46 3.64 2.40
C LYS A 45 -32.19 2.61 1.31
N ALA A 46 -31.00 2.01 1.29
CA ALA A 46 -30.66 1.01 0.30
C ALA A 46 -31.43 -0.29 0.55
N ARG A 47 -32.33 -0.62 -0.37
CA ARG A 47 -33.02 -1.91 -0.35
C ARG A 47 -32.00 -3.01 -0.69
N HIS A 48 -32.09 -4.17 -0.03
CA HIS A 48 -31.16 -5.29 -0.24
C HIS A 48 -29.72 -5.05 0.23
N ALA A 49 -29.49 -4.06 1.11
CA ALA A 49 -28.24 -4.00 1.85
C ALA A 49 -28.06 -5.27 2.69
N PHE A 50 -26.83 -5.71 2.84
CA PHE A 50 -26.46 -6.91 3.59
C PHE A 50 -25.26 -6.62 4.51
N PRO A 51 -25.03 -7.42 5.58
CA PRO A 51 -23.85 -7.24 6.43
C PRO A 51 -22.56 -7.35 5.62
N PHE A 52 -21.66 -6.40 5.83
CA PHE A 52 -20.33 -6.43 5.21
C PHE A 52 -19.44 -7.48 5.91
N ASP A 53 -18.85 -8.38 5.15
CA ASP A 53 -17.88 -9.36 5.64
C ASP A 53 -16.56 -9.23 4.84
N PRO A 54 -15.50 -8.69 5.42
CA PRO A 54 -14.22 -8.55 4.73
C PRO A 54 -13.57 -9.88 4.35
N ARG A 55 -13.93 -10.98 5.04
CA ARG A 55 -13.35 -12.32 4.79
C ARG A 55 -13.74 -12.93 3.45
N VAL A 56 -14.79 -12.42 2.82
CA VAL A 56 -15.24 -12.89 1.49
C VAL A 56 -14.90 -11.89 0.39
N CYS A 57 -14.11 -10.87 0.70
CA CYS A 57 -13.71 -9.84 -0.25
C CYS A 57 -12.32 -10.12 -0.81
N MET A 58 -12.21 -10.06 -2.13
CA MET A 58 -10.92 -9.95 -2.82
C MET A 58 -10.33 -8.56 -2.61
N ALA A 59 -9.08 -8.36 -3.02
CA ALA A 59 -8.53 -7.01 -3.22
C ALA A 59 -9.46 -6.18 -4.13
N PRO A 60 -9.59 -4.85 -3.95
CA PRO A 60 -10.44 -4.00 -4.79
C PRO A 60 -10.12 -4.09 -6.29
N LEU A 61 -8.83 -4.25 -6.61
CA LEU A 61 -8.32 -4.70 -7.90
C LEU A 61 -7.59 -6.02 -7.68
N PRO A 62 -8.19 -7.20 -7.99
CA PRO A 62 -7.53 -8.49 -7.81
C PRO A 62 -6.29 -8.68 -8.69
N ARG A 63 -6.17 -7.88 -9.73
CA ARG A 63 -5.02 -7.68 -10.60
C ARG A 63 -5.07 -6.29 -11.21
N ALA A 64 -3.92 -5.72 -11.52
CA ALA A 64 -3.79 -4.36 -12.04
C ALA A 64 -2.91 -4.33 -13.29
N TYR A 65 -2.99 -3.26 -14.06
CA TYR A 65 -2.06 -3.04 -15.18
C TYR A 65 -0.63 -2.83 -14.69
N GLN A 66 -0.47 -2.24 -13.50
CA GLN A 66 0.83 -1.98 -12.89
C GLN A 66 0.67 -1.95 -11.37
N TRP A 67 1.62 -2.58 -10.67
CA TRP A 67 1.91 -2.35 -9.29
C TRP A 67 3.33 -1.77 -9.20
N ALA A 68 3.45 -0.57 -8.69
CA ALA A 68 4.73 0.08 -8.50
C ALA A 68 4.81 0.59 -7.07
N ASP A 69 5.77 0.11 -6.31
CA ASP A 69 5.94 0.49 -4.92
C ASP A 69 7.14 1.41 -4.74
N GLY A 70 6.90 2.54 -4.08
CA GLY A 70 7.90 3.53 -3.76
C GLY A 70 8.57 3.27 -2.41
N SER A 71 9.70 3.92 -2.17
CA SER A 71 10.32 4.00 -0.85
C SER A 71 10.24 5.44 -0.36
N ALA A 72 9.02 5.91 -0.09
CA ALA A 72 8.78 7.32 0.20
C ALA A 72 9.16 7.73 1.63
N TYR A 73 9.43 6.79 2.53
CA TYR A 73 9.86 7.08 3.89
C TYR A 73 11.38 6.88 4.01
N LEU A 74 12.14 7.97 3.87
CA LEU A 74 13.60 7.91 3.93
C LEU A 74 14.13 7.39 5.27
N ASN A 75 13.38 7.52 6.37
CA ASN A 75 13.73 6.92 7.64
C ASN A 75 13.88 5.40 7.53
N HIS A 76 12.92 4.71 6.87
CA HIS A 76 13.01 3.28 6.61
C HIS A 76 14.30 2.91 5.88
N VAL A 77 14.56 3.59 4.76
CA VAL A 77 15.74 3.33 3.93
C VAL A 77 17.03 3.59 4.70
N ALA A 78 17.08 4.69 5.46
CA ALA A 78 18.24 5.07 6.27
C ALA A 78 18.54 4.02 7.36
N LEU A 79 17.52 3.54 8.08
CA LEU A 79 17.66 2.52 9.13
C LEU A 79 18.21 1.20 8.56
N VAL A 80 17.62 0.69 7.48
CA VAL A 80 18.04 -0.56 6.85
C VAL A 80 19.48 -0.46 6.31
N ARG A 81 19.86 0.69 5.73
CA ARG A 81 21.23 0.93 5.26
C ARG A 81 22.22 1.04 6.41
N LYS A 82 21.89 1.81 7.45
CA LYS A 82 22.73 1.99 8.64
C LYS A 82 23.01 0.66 9.35
N ALA A 83 22.02 -0.23 9.44
CA ALA A 83 22.20 -1.56 10.01
C ALA A 83 23.19 -2.43 9.22
N ARG A 84 23.45 -2.08 7.95
CA ARG A 84 24.43 -2.73 7.06
C ARG A 84 25.75 -1.96 6.96
N GLY A 85 25.94 -0.90 7.76
CA GLY A 85 27.13 -0.05 7.73
C GLY A 85 27.21 0.86 6.48
N ALA A 86 26.10 1.17 5.84
CA ALA A 86 26.04 2.03 4.66
C ALA A 86 25.27 3.33 4.94
N GLU A 87 25.71 4.43 4.34
CA GLU A 87 25.02 5.72 4.42
C GLU A 87 23.94 5.86 3.35
N LEU A 88 23.01 6.79 3.58
CA LEU A 88 21.99 7.15 2.59
C LEU A 88 22.63 8.05 1.50
N PRO A 89 22.60 7.67 0.22
CA PRO A 89 23.09 8.53 -0.85
C PRO A 89 22.28 9.83 -0.96
N GLU A 90 22.94 10.95 -1.24
CA GLU A 90 22.31 12.26 -1.39
C GLU A 90 21.18 12.27 -2.43
N SER A 91 21.35 11.51 -3.52
CA SER A 91 20.35 11.39 -4.59
C SER A 91 18.99 10.86 -4.10
N PHE A 92 18.94 10.13 -2.99
CA PHE A 92 17.67 9.57 -2.46
C PHE A 92 16.75 10.64 -1.88
N HIS A 93 17.26 11.86 -1.60
CA HIS A 93 16.44 12.98 -1.18
C HIS A 93 15.68 13.66 -2.34
N SER A 94 16.07 13.41 -3.58
CA SER A 94 15.49 14.05 -4.77
C SER A 94 14.92 13.09 -5.80
N ASP A 95 15.35 11.82 -5.78
CA ASP A 95 14.96 10.80 -6.76
C ASP A 95 14.41 9.56 -6.02
N PRO A 96 13.08 9.34 -6.02
CA PRO A 96 12.49 8.27 -5.25
C PRO A 96 12.87 6.90 -5.81
N LEU A 97 13.17 5.96 -4.91
CA LEU A 97 13.29 4.56 -5.27
C LEU A 97 11.90 3.98 -5.52
N VAL A 98 11.74 3.27 -6.62
CA VAL A 98 10.50 2.58 -6.98
C VAL A 98 10.86 1.23 -7.59
N TYR A 99 10.16 0.17 -7.19
CA TYR A 99 10.26 -1.11 -7.89
C TYR A 99 8.92 -1.47 -8.54
N GLN A 100 8.96 -2.36 -9.54
CA GLN A 100 7.77 -2.94 -10.15
C GLN A 100 7.48 -4.29 -9.50
N GLY A 101 6.33 -4.39 -8.83
CA GLY A 101 5.84 -5.62 -8.22
C GLY A 101 5.03 -6.48 -9.19
N GLY A 102 4.80 -7.73 -8.84
CA GLY A 102 3.82 -8.58 -9.51
C GLY A 102 2.44 -7.94 -9.42
N SER A 103 1.72 -7.85 -10.54
CA SER A 103 0.42 -7.15 -10.60
C SER A 103 -0.71 -8.01 -11.15
N ASP A 104 -0.47 -9.28 -11.35
CA ASP A 104 -1.37 -10.23 -11.99
C ASP A 104 -2.21 -11.06 -11.01
N ASP A 105 -1.80 -11.09 -9.71
CA ASP A 105 -2.48 -11.87 -8.68
C ASP A 105 -2.25 -11.23 -7.30
N PHE A 106 -3.25 -10.54 -6.76
CA PHE A 106 -3.21 -9.91 -5.46
C PHE A 106 -4.06 -10.67 -4.45
N LEU A 107 -3.60 -10.71 -3.21
CA LEU A 107 -4.35 -11.27 -2.09
C LEU A 107 -5.37 -10.25 -1.54
N GLY A 108 -6.52 -10.75 -1.13
CA GLY A 108 -7.46 -10.02 -0.28
C GLY A 108 -6.92 -9.89 1.15
N ALA A 109 -7.56 -9.04 1.95
CA ALA A 109 -7.09 -8.74 3.30
C ALA A 109 -7.12 -9.93 4.26
N CYS A 110 -7.94 -10.92 4.00
CA CYS A 110 -8.11 -12.09 4.86
C CYS A 110 -7.69 -13.39 4.17
N ASP A 111 -7.06 -13.29 3.00
CA ASP A 111 -6.52 -14.47 2.31
C ASP A 111 -5.27 -14.98 3.04
N GLU A 112 -5.08 -16.30 2.99
CA GLU A 112 -3.84 -16.91 3.49
C GLU A 112 -2.69 -16.60 2.53
N ALA A 113 -1.62 -15.98 3.03
CA ALA A 113 -0.39 -15.80 2.29
C ALA A 113 0.45 -17.09 2.39
N GLU A 114 0.56 -17.82 1.30
CA GLU A 114 1.27 -19.10 1.25
C GLU A 114 2.75 -18.92 0.91
N PHE A 115 3.62 -19.50 1.73
CA PHE A 115 5.07 -19.52 1.51
C PHE A 115 5.58 -20.94 1.64
N ALA A 116 6.54 -21.33 0.81
CA ALA A 116 7.07 -22.69 0.83
C ALA A 116 8.12 -22.93 1.93
N ASP A 117 8.77 -21.87 2.43
CA ASP A 117 9.85 -22.01 3.42
C ASP A 117 9.97 -20.77 4.31
N GLU A 118 9.90 -20.96 5.63
CA GLU A 118 10.14 -19.90 6.62
C GLU A 118 11.57 -19.34 6.56
N ALA A 119 12.53 -20.12 6.08
CA ALA A 119 13.92 -19.69 5.95
C ALA A 119 14.10 -18.53 4.94
N TRP A 120 13.12 -18.24 4.11
CA TRP A 120 13.13 -17.07 3.23
C TRP A 120 12.98 -15.74 3.98
N GLY A 121 12.62 -15.78 5.28
CA GLY A 121 12.52 -14.60 6.14
C GLY A 121 11.28 -13.78 5.84
N ILE A 122 10.10 -14.35 6.15
CA ILE A 122 8.78 -13.78 5.88
C ILE A 122 8.58 -12.52 6.72
N ASP A 123 8.37 -11.39 6.07
CA ASP A 123 8.13 -10.10 6.69
C ASP A 123 6.89 -9.43 6.10
N PHE A 124 6.13 -8.73 6.94
CA PHE A 124 5.07 -7.83 6.48
C PHE A 124 5.63 -6.43 6.23
N GLU A 125 4.98 -5.67 5.35
CA GLU A 125 5.21 -4.24 5.16
C GLU A 125 3.87 -3.51 5.15
N ALA A 126 3.59 -2.77 6.24
CA ALA A 126 2.36 -2.00 6.34
C ALA A 126 2.54 -0.64 5.64
N GLU A 127 1.67 -0.38 4.66
CA GLU A 127 1.78 0.72 3.72
C GLU A 127 0.42 1.30 3.35
N VAL A 128 0.47 2.42 2.63
CA VAL A 128 -0.67 3.03 1.93
C VAL A 128 -0.40 3.01 0.44
N ALA A 129 -1.42 2.72 -0.37
CA ALA A 129 -1.33 2.84 -1.82
C ALA A 129 -2.46 3.68 -2.39
N VAL A 130 -2.21 4.25 -3.56
CA VAL A 130 -3.21 4.92 -4.37
C VAL A 130 -3.46 4.16 -5.68
N VAL A 131 -4.69 4.26 -6.18
CA VAL A 131 -5.06 3.80 -7.53
C VAL A 131 -5.28 5.02 -8.41
N THR A 132 -4.69 5.02 -9.60
CA THR A 132 -4.77 6.17 -10.50
C THR A 132 -5.83 5.99 -11.58
N GLY A 133 -6.35 7.12 -12.07
CA GLY A 133 -6.86 7.24 -13.44
C GLY A 133 -5.70 7.33 -14.44
N ASP A 134 -6.00 7.74 -15.68
CA ASP A 134 -4.95 8.01 -16.68
C ASP A 134 -4.14 9.25 -16.29
N VAL A 135 -2.81 9.10 -16.31
CA VAL A 135 -1.86 10.20 -16.12
C VAL A 135 -0.92 10.25 -17.32
N PRO A 136 -0.84 11.39 -18.04
CA PRO A 136 -0.03 11.48 -19.24
C PRO A 136 1.46 11.45 -18.93
N MET A 137 2.24 10.96 -19.89
CA MET A 137 3.71 11.02 -19.86
C MET A 137 4.17 12.47 -19.69
N GLY A 138 5.14 12.69 -18.79
CA GLY A 138 5.68 14.01 -18.49
C GLY A 138 4.83 14.84 -17.54
N ALA A 139 3.80 14.27 -16.91
CA ALA A 139 2.98 14.97 -15.91
C ALA A 139 3.84 15.51 -14.76
N THR A 140 3.54 16.75 -14.34
CA THR A 140 4.13 17.31 -13.12
C THR A 140 3.57 16.60 -11.87
N PRO A 141 4.24 16.68 -10.70
CA PRO A 141 3.69 16.14 -9.47
C PRO A 141 2.28 16.63 -9.13
N ALA A 142 1.97 17.89 -9.42
CA ALA A 142 0.64 18.47 -9.21
C ALA A 142 -0.40 17.82 -10.13
N THR A 143 -0.12 17.75 -11.43
CA THR A 143 -1.01 17.10 -12.41
C THR A 143 -1.16 15.60 -12.13
N ALA A 144 -0.08 14.94 -11.75
CA ALA A 144 -0.11 13.52 -11.41
C ALA A 144 -0.98 13.23 -10.17
N LEU A 145 -0.96 14.13 -9.19
CA LEU A 145 -1.79 14.02 -7.98
C LEU A 145 -3.29 14.10 -8.29
N GLU A 146 -3.70 14.90 -9.27
CA GLU A 146 -5.09 14.96 -9.75
C GLU A 146 -5.56 13.64 -10.35
N GLY A 147 -4.63 12.77 -10.73
CA GLY A 147 -4.92 11.42 -11.23
C GLY A 147 -5.32 10.41 -10.15
N VAL A 148 -5.12 10.70 -8.87
CA VAL A 148 -5.51 9.78 -7.79
C VAL A 148 -7.02 9.62 -7.74
N ARG A 149 -7.48 8.36 -7.71
CA ARG A 149 -8.90 8.01 -7.65
C ARG A 149 -9.27 7.35 -6.33
N LEU A 150 -8.45 6.41 -5.88
CA LEU A 150 -8.73 5.60 -4.68
C LEU A 150 -7.47 5.47 -3.84
N LEU A 151 -7.67 5.17 -2.55
CA LEU A 151 -6.63 4.82 -1.58
C LEU A 151 -6.96 3.47 -0.95
N MET A 152 -5.92 2.70 -0.62
CA MET A 152 -6.01 1.38 0.00
C MET A 152 -4.90 1.20 1.03
N LEU A 153 -5.12 0.31 1.99
CA LEU A 153 -4.04 -0.24 2.81
C LEU A 153 -3.36 -1.40 2.07
N VAL A 154 -2.09 -1.59 2.35
CA VAL A 154 -1.24 -2.59 1.70
C VAL A 154 -0.45 -3.36 2.75
N ASN A 155 -0.29 -4.65 2.51
CA ASN A 155 0.76 -5.46 3.10
C ASN A 155 1.63 -6.00 1.95
N ASP A 156 2.79 -5.36 1.74
CA ASP A 156 3.73 -5.73 0.68
C ASP A 156 4.70 -6.80 1.20
N TRP A 157 4.21 -8.03 1.24
CA TRP A 157 4.97 -9.18 1.71
C TRP A 157 6.39 -9.22 1.14
N THR A 158 7.36 -9.43 2.02
CA THR A 158 8.78 -9.46 1.64
C THR A 158 9.47 -10.67 2.21
N LEU A 159 10.22 -11.37 1.35
CA LEU A 159 11.06 -12.51 1.72
C LEU A 159 12.50 -12.01 1.89
N ARG A 160 12.82 -11.51 3.09
CA ARG A 160 14.04 -10.72 3.37
C ARG A 160 15.34 -11.41 3.04
N ASN A 161 15.39 -12.73 3.22
CA ASN A 161 16.61 -13.50 2.97
C ASN A 161 16.88 -13.74 1.47
N LEU A 162 15.88 -13.52 0.60
CA LEU A 162 16.05 -13.57 -0.86
C LEU A 162 16.52 -12.24 -1.47
N VAL A 163 16.24 -11.12 -0.79
CA VAL A 163 16.55 -9.75 -1.26
C VAL A 163 18.02 -9.54 -1.64
N PRO A 164 19.03 -9.95 -0.83
CA PRO A 164 20.44 -9.68 -1.17
C PRO A 164 20.89 -10.29 -2.49
N ALA A 165 20.46 -11.53 -2.77
CA ALA A 165 20.82 -12.22 -4.02
C ALA A 165 20.18 -11.58 -5.26
N GLU A 166 18.95 -11.06 -5.13
CA GLU A 166 18.28 -10.34 -6.22
C GLU A 166 18.89 -8.96 -6.46
N MET A 167 19.15 -8.20 -5.40
CA MET A 167 19.80 -6.89 -5.51
C MET A 167 21.19 -6.98 -6.15
N ALA A 168 21.95 -8.04 -5.86
CA ALA A 168 23.27 -8.26 -6.46
C ALA A 168 23.20 -8.45 -7.99
N LYS A 169 22.05 -8.86 -8.53
CA LYS A 169 21.83 -9.01 -9.99
C LYS A 169 21.51 -7.67 -10.67
N GLY A 170 21.09 -6.64 -9.94
CA GLY A 170 20.84 -5.28 -10.45
C GLY A 170 19.53 -5.07 -11.22
N PHE A 171 18.63 -6.09 -11.29
CA PHE A 171 17.37 -5.99 -12.03
C PHE A 171 16.13 -5.69 -11.15
N GLY A 172 16.30 -5.65 -9.84
CA GLY A 172 15.22 -5.43 -8.90
C GLY A 172 14.67 -6.73 -8.30
N PHE A 173 13.53 -6.59 -7.60
CA PHE A 173 12.90 -7.69 -6.86
C PHE A 173 11.99 -8.51 -7.78
N LEU A 174 11.96 -9.82 -7.57
CA LEU A 174 11.03 -10.74 -8.21
C LEU A 174 10.56 -11.80 -7.19
N GLN A 175 11.47 -12.73 -6.81
CA GLN A 175 11.13 -13.80 -5.87
C GLN A 175 10.98 -13.31 -4.44
N SER A 176 11.68 -12.24 -4.06
CA SER A 176 11.60 -11.65 -2.73
C SER A 176 10.33 -10.82 -2.47
N LYS A 177 9.56 -10.55 -3.51
CA LYS A 177 8.27 -9.84 -3.44
C LYS A 177 7.16 -10.73 -4.03
N PRO A 178 6.59 -11.63 -3.21
CA PRO A 178 5.46 -12.47 -3.60
C PRO A 178 4.17 -11.64 -3.79
N ALA A 179 3.02 -12.29 -3.91
CA ALA A 179 1.74 -11.59 -4.08
C ALA A 179 1.46 -10.63 -2.92
N THR A 180 1.23 -9.37 -3.24
CA THR A 180 0.89 -8.30 -2.28
C THR A 180 -0.56 -8.43 -1.85
N ALA A 181 -0.86 -8.16 -0.57
CA ALA A 181 -2.22 -8.13 -0.03
C ALA A 181 -2.75 -6.69 0.10
N PHE A 182 -4.04 -6.49 -0.18
CA PHE A 182 -4.70 -5.19 -0.09
C PHE A 182 -5.93 -5.23 0.82
N SER A 183 -6.27 -4.06 1.39
CA SER A 183 -7.49 -3.89 2.17
C SER A 183 -8.73 -4.30 1.37
N PRO A 184 -9.81 -4.77 2.05
CA PRO A 184 -11.02 -5.24 1.36
C PRO A 184 -11.83 -4.10 0.73
N VAL A 185 -11.50 -2.86 1.08
CA VAL A 185 -12.15 -1.65 0.58
C VAL A 185 -11.11 -0.65 0.10
N ALA A 186 -11.50 0.16 -0.88
CA ALA A 186 -10.80 1.35 -1.30
C ALA A 186 -11.70 2.56 -1.08
N VAL A 187 -11.11 3.69 -0.71
CA VAL A 187 -11.83 4.95 -0.47
C VAL A 187 -11.36 6.03 -1.42
N THR A 188 -12.23 6.98 -1.73
CA THR A 188 -11.86 8.17 -2.50
C THR A 188 -11.13 9.19 -1.61
N PRO A 189 -10.28 10.06 -2.17
CA PRO A 189 -9.58 11.09 -1.38
C PRO A 189 -10.49 12.00 -0.57
N ASP A 190 -11.65 12.35 -1.09
CA ASP A 190 -12.65 13.20 -0.42
C ASP A 190 -13.29 12.52 0.80
N ASP A 191 -13.41 11.19 0.81
CA ASP A 191 -13.94 10.47 1.97
C ASP A 191 -12.98 10.53 3.19
N LEU A 192 -11.68 10.75 2.94
CA LEU A 192 -10.69 11.01 3.99
C LEU A 192 -10.73 12.46 4.52
N GLY A 193 -11.37 13.40 3.78
CA GLY A 193 -11.48 14.79 4.17
C GLY A 193 -10.13 15.44 4.46
N GLU A 194 -9.98 16.07 5.63
CA GLU A 194 -8.76 16.76 6.04
C GLU A 194 -7.55 15.85 6.24
N ALA A 195 -7.76 14.53 6.36
CA ALA A 195 -6.67 13.57 6.46
C ALA A 195 -5.94 13.36 5.13
N TRP A 196 -6.57 13.68 3.98
CA TRP A 196 -5.90 13.72 2.70
C TRP A 196 -5.37 15.13 2.42
N LEU A 197 -4.12 15.40 2.71
CA LEU A 197 -3.52 16.71 2.57
C LEU A 197 -2.16 16.65 1.88
N GLY A 198 -1.97 17.45 0.84
CA GLY A 198 -0.68 17.58 0.14
C GLY A 198 -0.22 16.27 -0.51
N GLY A 199 -1.16 15.42 -0.92
CA GLY A 199 -0.87 14.12 -1.53
C GLY A 199 -0.33 13.08 -0.54
N ARG A 200 -0.68 13.19 0.74
CA ARG A 200 -0.32 12.31 1.85
C ARG A 200 -1.54 11.97 2.69
N VAL A 201 -1.51 10.83 3.36
CA VAL A 201 -2.55 10.40 4.31
C VAL A 201 -2.08 10.72 5.73
N HIS A 202 -2.69 11.71 6.38
CA HIS A 202 -2.36 12.13 7.74
C HIS A 202 -3.20 11.36 8.77
N LEU A 203 -3.00 10.04 8.80
CA LEU A 203 -3.62 9.11 9.73
C LEU A 203 -2.59 8.12 10.27
N PRO A 204 -2.81 7.61 11.49
CA PRO A 204 -1.95 6.54 12.01
C PRO A 204 -2.27 5.21 11.31
N LEU A 205 -1.23 4.52 10.88
CA LEU A 205 -1.28 3.14 10.40
C LEU A 205 -0.92 2.20 11.56
N GLN A 206 -1.85 1.32 11.90
CA GLN A 206 -1.66 0.36 13.00
C GLN A 206 -1.26 -1.01 12.46
N SER A 207 -0.19 -1.57 13.00
CA SER A 207 0.24 -2.94 12.74
C SER A 207 0.02 -3.82 13.96
N ILE A 208 -0.67 -4.96 13.78
CA ILE A 208 -1.00 -5.90 14.84
C ILE A 208 -0.49 -7.29 14.43
N TRP A 209 0.62 -7.73 15.01
CA TRP A 209 1.21 -9.04 14.75
C TRP A 209 0.84 -10.01 15.89
N ASN A 210 0.18 -11.13 15.56
CA ASN A 210 -0.29 -12.12 16.52
C ASN A 210 -1.04 -11.47 17.71
N GLU A 211 -2.08 -10.68 17.39
CA GLU A 211 -2.93 -9.96 18.34
C GLU A 211 -2.21 -8.87 19.16
N ARG A 212 -0.91 -8.62 18.92
CA ARG A 212 -0.14 -7.59 19.61
C ARG A 212 0.08 -6.40 18.69
N LYS A 213 -0.27 -5.22 19.16
CA LYS A 213 0.08 -4.00 18.47
C LYS A 213 1.60 -3.80 18.48
N VAL A 214 2.22 -3.80 17.32
CA VAL A 214 3.66 -3.64 17.11
C VAL A 214 4.02 -2.29 16.52
N GLY A 215 3.07 -1.62 15.88
CA GLY A 215 3.26 -0.30 15.29
C GLY A 215 1.99 0.55 15.32
N LEU A 216 2.19 1.87 15.41
CA LEU A 216 1.19 2.93 15.23
C LEU A 216 1.88 4.13 14.57
N CYS A 217 2.33 3.93 13.35
CA CYS A 217 3.12 4.91 12.60
C CYS A 217 2.22 5.91 11.89
N ASP A 218 2.57 7.20 11.93
CA ASP A 218 1.86 8.23 11.19
C ASP A 218 2.27 8.18 9.70
N ALA A 219 1.30 8.02 8.81
CA ALA A 219 1.56 7.83 7.39
C ALA A 219 1.83 9.15 6.63
N GLY A 220 1.47 10.31 7.19
CA GLY A 220 1.60 11.60 6.51
C GLY A 220 2.92 12.36 6.76
N PRO A 221 3.26 12.67 8.03
CA PRO A 221 4.27 13.70 8.35
C PRO A 221 5.67 13.42 7.80
N GLU A 222 6.10 12.15 7.82
CA GLU A 222 7.46 11.76 7.43
C GLU A 222 7.54 11.11 6.05
N MET A 223 6.46 11.16 5.28
CA MET A 223 6.46 10.74 3.88
C MET A 223 7.25 11.77 3.05
N SER A 224 8.49 11.46 2.71
CA SER A 224 9.41 12.38 2.02
C SER A 224 8.96 12.69 0.60
N PHE A 225 8.40 11.72 -0.11
CA PHE A 225 7.81 11.89 -1.44
C PHE A 225 6.31 11.66 -1.39
N HIS A 226 5.51 12.68 -1.64
CA HIS A 226 4.05 12.51 -1.71
C HIS A 226 3.62 11.77 -2.99
N PHE A 227 2.40 11.21 -3.01
CA PHE A 227 1.94 10.37 -4.12
C PHE A 227 2.03 11.02 -5.49
N GLY A 228 1.80 12.34 -5.60
CA GLY A 228 1.97 13.04 -6.89
C GLY A 228 3.40 12.98 -7.41
N GLN A 229 4.42 12.99 -6.54
CA GLN A 229 5.82 12.85 -6.94
C GLN A 229 6.14 11.41 -7.38
N LEU A 230 5.62 10.39 -6.68
CA LEU A 230 5.79 8.99 -7.07
C LEU A 230 5.13 8.69 -8.42
N ILE A 231 3.91 9.17 -8.63
CA ILE A 231 3.20 8.99 -9.91
C ILE A 231 3.92 9.74 -11.04
N ALA A 232 4.37 10.98 -10.82
CA ALA A 232 5.12 11.74 -11.80
C ALA A 232 6.46 11.07 -12.16
N HIS A 233 7.12 10.45 -11.18
CA HIS A 233 8.34 9.65 -11.42
C HIS A 233 8.06 8.49 -12.39
N LEU A 234 6.96 7.75 -12.19
CA LEU A 234 6.52 6.70 -13.12
C LEU A 234 6.15 7.25 -14.49
N ALA A 235 5.48 8.40 -14.51
CA ALA A 235 5.03 9.05 -15.74
C ALA A 235 6.17 9.74 -16.53
N LYS A 236 7.40 9.74 -16.06
CA LYS A 236 8.53 10.42 -16.71
C LYS A 236 8.77 9.97 -18.15
N THR A 237 8.60 8.67 -18.42
CA THR A 237 8.91 8.06 -19.73
C THR A 237 7.76 7.28 -20.37
N ARG A 238 6.59 7.25 -19.74
CA ARG A 238 5.41 6.51 -20.19
C ARG A 238 4.13 7.10 -19.64
N ASN A 239 2.99 6.79 -20.25
CA ASN A 239 1.70 7.08 -19.64
C ASN A 239 1.47 6.09 -18.47
N VAL A 240 0.92 6.58 -17.37
CA VAL A 240 0.39 5.75 -16.29
C VAL A 240 -1.10 5.56 -16.56
N ARG A 241 -1.53 4.31 -16.73
CA ARG A 241 -2.91 3.99 -17.15
C ARG A 241 -3.82 3.85 -15.95
N ALA A 242 -5.10 4.16 -16.17
CA ALA A 242 -6.17 3.97 -15.19
C ALA A 242 -6.14 2.54 -14.63
N GLY A 243 -6.16 2.40 -13.30
CA GLY A 243 -5.97 1.11 -12.63
C GLY A 243 -4.51 0.77 -12.30
N SER A 244 -3.57 1.70 -12.48
CA SER A 244 -2.23 1.54 -11.89
C SER A 244 -2.28 1.78 -10.39
N ILE A 245 -1.59 0.92 -9.63
CA ILE A 245 -1.45 1.04 -8.18
C ILE A 245 -0.04 1.56 -7.87
N VAL A 246 0.04 2.55 -6.98
CA VAL A 246 1.30 3.16 -6.55
C VAL A 246 1.37 3.13 -5.02
N GLY A 247 2.33 2.38 -4.48
CA GLY A 247 2.55 2.25 -3.05
C GLY A 247 3.47 3.34 -2.50
N SER A 248 3.31 3.60 -1.22
CA SER A 248 4.14 4.55 -0.47
C SER A 248 5.49 3.98 -0.04
N GLY A 249 5.64 2.67 -0.07
CA GLY A 249 6.64 1.98 0.72
C GLY A 249 6.25 1.88 2.18
N THR A 250 6.99 1.06 2.93
CA THR A 250 6.77 0.82 4.35
C THR A 250 6.70 2.13 5.13
N VAL A 251 5.57 2.38 5.79
CA VAL A 251 5.39 3.58 6.62
C VAL A 251 6.38 3.57 7.77
N SER A 252 7.10 4.64 7.97
CA SER A 252 8.18 4.72 8.96
C SER A 252 8.25 6.08 9.60
N ASN A 253 8.51 6.10 10.91
CA ASN A 253 8.75 7.33 11.66
C ASN A 253 10.09 7.29 12.40
N ALA A 254 10.71 8.46 12.55
CA ALA A 254 11.96 8.59 13.31
C ALA A 254 11.75 8.34 14.81
N ASP A 255 10.55 8.58 15.32
CA ASP A 255 10.17 8.28 16.70
C ASP A 255 9.96 6.77 16.90
N ALA A 256 10.96 6.09 17.45
CA ALA A 256 10.93 4.65 17.72
C ALA A 256 9.80 4.22 18.68
N THR A 257 9.19 5.14 19.44
CA THR A 257 8.04 4.83 20.31
C THR A 257 6.76 4.53 19.52
N ARG A 258 6.71 4.91 18.24
CA ARG A 258 5.64 4.56 17.30
C ARG A 258 5.65 3.07 16.92
N GLY A 259 6.70 2.34 17.26
CA GLY A 259 6.86 0.94 16.86
C GLY A 259 7.37 0.82 15.43
N TYR A 260 6.86 -0.17 14.69
CA TYR A 260 7.34 -0.46 13.34
C TYR A 260 6.23 -0.98 12.44
N SER A 261 6.40 -0.74 11.14
CA SER A 261 5.49 -1.23 10.10
C SER A 261 6.07 -2.41 9.29
N CYS A 262 7.26 -2.87 9.65
CA CYS A 262 7.85 -4.15 9.20
C CYS A 262 8.86 -4.68 10.22
N ILE A 263 9.10 -5.98 10.21
CA ILE A 263 10.06 -6.62 11.12
C ILE A 263 11.50 -6.20 10.78
N ALA A 264 11.80 -5.93 9.51
CA ALA A 264 13.13 -5.49 9.08
C ALA A 264 13.59 -4.21 9.79
N GLU A 265 12.69 -3.23 10.04
CA GLU A 265 13.02 -2.03 10.82
C GLU A 265 13.34 -2.36 12.28
N LYS A 266 12.52 -3.19 12.91
CA LYS A 266 12.77 -3.64 14.27
C LYS A 266 14.13 -4.31 14.40
N ARG A 267 14.44 -5.19 13.46
CA ARG A 267 15.74 -5.89 13.39
C ARG A 267 16.91 -4.93 13.12
N ALA A 268 16.69 -3.90 12.27
CA ALA A 268 17.69 -2.88 12.01
C ALA A 268 18.02 -2.05 13.27
N LEU A 269 17.00 -1.66 14.03
CA LEU A 269 17.20 -0.97 15.31
C LEU A 269 17.96 -1.84 16.31
N GLU A 270 17.59 -3.12 16.44
CA GLU A 270 18.30 -4.07 17.32
C GLU A 270 19.77 -4.27 16.89
N MET A 271 20.03 -4.36 15.59
CA MET A 271 21.40 -4.44 15.06
C MET A 271 22.22 -3.19 15.41
N ILE A 272 21.63 -2.00 15.31
CA ILE A 272 22.29 -0.74 15.63
C ILE A 272 22.56 -0.62 17.14
N GLU A 273 21.62 -1.04 17.97
CA GLU A 273 21.70 -0.91 19.43
C GLU A 273 22.54 -2.02 20.10
N HIS A 274 22.44 -3.24 19.59
CA HIS A 274 22.97 -4.43 20.26
C HIS A 274 24.00 -5.22 19.43
N GLY A 275 24.19 -4.87 18.17
CA GLY A 275 25.09 -5.57 17.24
C GLY A 275 24.52 -6.84 16.62
N GLU A 276 23.32 -7.26 17.04
CA GLU A 276 22.62 -8.43 16.48
C GLU A 276 21.09 -8.26 16.55
N PRO A 277 20.32 -8.77 15.59
CA PRO A 277 18.88 -8.78 15.64
C PRO A 277 18.39 -9.91 16.55
N LYS A 278 17.44 -9.59 17.45
CA LYS A 278 16.80 -10.54 18.36
C LYS A 278 15.43 -11.00 17.89
N THR A 279 14.71 -10.13 17.20
CA THR A 279 13.38 -10.44 16.66
C THR A 279 13.51 -11.37 15.46
N GLY A 280 12.79 -12.50 15.47
CA GLY A 280 12.65 -13.40 14.33
C GLY A 280 11.73 -12.84 13.26
N TYR A 281 11.79 -13.38 12.05
CA TYR A 281 10.77 -13.16 11.03
C TYR A 281 9.51 -13.99 11.33
N MET A 282 8.42 -13.73 10.62
CA MET A 282 7.16 -14.45 10.76
C MET A 282 7.32 -15.95 10.47
N LYS A 283 6.44 -16.72 11.05
CA LYS A 283 6.36 -18.18 10.91
C LYS A 283 4.99 -18.58 10.36
N PHE A 284 4.89 -19.80 9.88
CA PHE A 284 3.61 -20.35 9.47
C PHE A 284 2.60 -20.29 10.63
N GLY A 285 1.40 -19.82 10.33
CA GLY A 285 0.34 -19.59 11.30
C GLY A 285 0.38 -18.24 12.03
N ASP A 286 1.41 -17.40 11.81
CA ASP A 286 1.39 -16.02 12.28
C ASP A 286 0.34 -15.19 11.51
N THR A 287 -0.18 -14.15 12.16
CA THR A 287 -1.18 -13.23 11.61
C THR A 287 -0.71 -11.78 11.70
N ILE A 288 -1.08 -10.98 10.69
CA ILE A 288 -0.82 -9.54 10.66
C ILE A 288 -2.05 -8.83 10.10
#